data_55b6ed011974871a7231cffcab754bd8
#
_entry.id   55b6ed011974871a7231cffcab754bd8
#
_cell.length_a   1.000
_cell.length_b   1.000
_cell.length_c   1.000
_cell.angle_alpha   90.00
_cell.angle_beta   90.00
_cell.angle_gamma   90.00
#
_symmetry.space_group_name_H-M   'P 1'
#
loop_
_entity.id
_entity.type
_entity.pdbx_description
1 polymer ?
#
loop_
_entity_poly.entity_id
_entity_poly.type
_entity_poly.pdbx_seq_one_letter_code
_entity_poly.pdbx_strand_id
1 'polypeptide(L)'
;MKLLKAGNSGEKLTPMMQQYVEIKANYKDYILFYRLGDFYEMFNEDAMVASKELELTLTSRAGTPMCGVPHHSAEGYIKKLIDKGFKVAICEQTTDPALSKGLVERDIVRLVSAGTVIEASMLEDGSNNYISCIYVGENGTGMVFADISTGEVHAVEKANSKKTDEDIIAQFSQYTPVELLFNAEFLALCALLRYLYKAQRSGAKRFVKLNVHSSGEFMQLGLATRRNLELTSTMRSGEKKGSLLWVLDKTDTSMGRRKLRQCIEQPLTDTAAIIRRHDAVEALINTSAALYDIKTDLAKVYDLERLMTRIIYKAANAKDVKALGATCRILPQLKSDLSQIS
;
A
#
# COMPACT_ATOMS: atom_id res chain seq x y z
N MET A 1 28.49 2.80 -19.86
CA MET A 1 27.26 3.60 -19.81
C MET A 1 27.66 5.08 -19.85
N LYS A 2 27.52 5.75 -21.01
CA LYS A 2 28.02 7.11 -21.22
C LYS A 2 27.08 8.09 -20.51
N LEU A 3 27.65 8.84 -19.57
CA LEU A 3 27.04 10.06 -19.03
C LEU A 3 26.79 11.00 -20.23
N LEU A 4 25.54 11.19 -20.59
CA LEU A 4 25.14 12.27 -21.49
C LEU A 4 25.39 13.59 -20.73
N LYS A 5 26.40 14.30 -21.17
CA LYS A 5 26.70 15.66 -20.70
C LYS A 5 25.46 16.51 -20.92
N ALA A 6 25.05 17.20 -19.85
CA ALA A 6 24.10 18.30 -19.92
C ALA A 6 24.50 19.23 -21.09
N GLY A 7 23.48 19.62 -21.89
CA GLY A 7 23.67 20.49 -23.03
C GLY A 7 24.47 21.75 -22.64
N ASN A 8 25.50 21.97 -23.42
CA ASN A 8 26.45 23.06 -23.29
C ASN A 8 25.79 24.36 -23.82
N SER A 9 25.08 25.08 -22.96
CA SER A 9 24.83 26.48 -23.15
C SER A 9 25.00 27.15 -21.79
N GLY A 10 25.90 28.14 -21.70
CA GLY A 10 26.23 28.86 -20.49
C GLY A 10 25.12 29.81 -19.97
N GLU A 11 23.87 29.40 -20.08
CA GLU A 11 22.72 30.04 -19.49
C GLU A 11 22.60 29.63 -18.04
N LYS A 12 22.67 30.63 -17.15
CA LYS A 12 22.40 30.46 -15.71
C LYS A 12 20.97 29.88 -15.56
N LEU A 13 20.85 28.70 -14.96
CA LEU A 13 19.57 28.14 -14.61
C LEU A 13 18.74 29.17 -13.81
N THR A 14 17.44 29.25 -14.10
CA THR A 14 16.56 30.09 -13.28
C THR A 14 16.53 29.58 -11.84
N PRO A 15 16.27 30.41 -10.83
CA PRO A 15 16.23 29.98 -9.43
C PRO A 15 15.30 28.78 -9.19
N MET A 16 14.16 28.71 -9.90
CA MET A 16 13.25 27.59 -9.85
C MET A 16 13.87 26.29 -10.40
N MET A 17 14.58 26.36 -11.53
CA MET A 17 15.25 25.19 -12.11
C MET A 17 16.44 24.73 -11.27
N GLN A 18 17.12 25.64 -10.57
CA GLN A 18 18.16 25.25 -9.60
C GLN A 18 17.55 24.45 -8.46
N GLN A 19 16.45 24.91 -7.87
CA GLN A 19 15.71 24.20 -6.82
C GLN A 19 15.23 22.81 -7.32
N TYR A 20 14.70 22.72 -8.55
CA TYR A 20 14.29 21.45 -9.14
C TYR A 20 15.46 20.46 -9.23
N VAL A 21 16.61 20.88 -9.76
CA VAL A 21 17.80 20.04 -9.93
C VAL A 21 18.34 19.57 -8.57
N GLU A 22 18.39 20.46 -7.58
CA GLU A 22 18.83 20.12 -6.21
C GLU A 22 17.93 19.07 -5.57
N ILE A 23 16.60 19.23 -5.67
CA ILE A 23 15.65 18.24 -5.17
C ILE A 23 15.81 16.92 -5.94
N LYS A 24 15.83 16.96 -7.27
CA LYS A 24 15.95 15.76 -8.11
C LYS A 24 17.23 14.97 -7.85
N ALA A 25 18.32 15.62 -7.53
CA ALA A 25 19.61 14.98 -7.22
C ALA A 25 19.51 13.96 -6.06
N ASN A 26 18.57 14.19 -5.11
CA ASN A 26 18.33 13.31 -3.97
C ASN A 26 17.29 12.20 -4.26
N TYR A 27 16.57 12.29 -5.39
CA TYR A 27 15.46 11.38 -5.75
C TYR A 27 15.60 10.90 -7.20
N LYS A 28 16.80 10.45 -7.60
CA LYS A 28 17.14 10.06 -8.98
C LYS A 28 16.23 8.95 -9.53
N ASP A 29 15.87 8.00 -8.68
CA ASP A 29 15.06 6.83 -9.05
C ASP A 29 13.54 7.10 -9.04
N TYR A 30 13.12 8.34 -8.78
CA TYR A 30 11.72 8.75 -8.74
C TYR A 30 11.41 9.74 -9.86
N ILE A 31 10.26 9.64 -10.49
CA ILE A 31 9.73 10.69 -11.35
C ILE A 31 9.25 11.82 -10.43
N LEU A 32 9.81 13.02 -10.60
CA LEU A 32 9.55 14.16 -9.74
C LEU A 32 8.34 14.95 -10.23
N PHE A 33 7.23 14.88 -9.50
CA PHE A 33 6.03 15.69 -9.69
C PHE A 33 6.22 17.00 -8.93
N TYR A 34 6.69 18.04 -9.65
CA TYR A 34 7.07 19.31 -9.07
C TYR A 34 5.94 20.33 -9.18
N ARG A 35 5.40 20.79 -8.05
CA ARG A 35 4.26 21.70 -8.00
C ARG A 35 4.59 23.08 -8.54
N LEU A 36 3.85 23.51 -9.56
CA LEU A 36 3.90 24.86 -10.13
C LEU A 36 2.47 25.35 -10.37
N GLY A 37 1.96 26.22 -9.49
CA GLY A 37 0.58 26.67 -9.53
C GLY A 37 -0.41 25.49 -9.45
N ASP A 38 -1.27 25.35 -10.46
CA ASP A 38 -2.28 24.31 -10.51
C ASP A 38 -1.81 23.01 -11.17
N PHE A 39 -0.51 22.91 -11.51
CA PHE A 39 0.05 21.72 -12.17
C PHE A 39 1.18 21.09 -11.35
N TYR A 40 1.36 19.79 -11.56
CA TYR A 40 2.64 19.14 -11.34
C TYR A 40 3.38 19.11 -12.69
N GLU A 41 4.53 19.74 -12.75
CA GLU A 41 5.39 19.75 -13.92
C GLU A 41 6.58 18.81 -13.73
N MET A 42 6.93 18.09 -14.78
CA MET A 42 8.09 17.21 -14.87
C MET A 42 9.05 17.78 -15.90
N PHE A 43 10.35 17.70 -15.65
CA PHE A 43 11.38 18.26 -16.52
C PHE A 43 12.42 17.23 -16.92
N ASN A 44 13.16 17.49 -18.00
CA ASN A 44 14.27 16.70 -18.51
C ASN A 44 13.87 15.22 -18.76
N GLU A 45 14.64 14.27 -18.20
CA GLU A 45 14.39 12.84 -18.34
C GLU A 45 13.03 12.42 -17.78
N ASP A 46 12.60 13.01 -16.66
CA ASP A 46 11.29 12.73 -16.07
C ASP A 46 10.15 13.13 -17.01
N ALA A 47 10.29 14.26 -17.72
CA ALA A 47 9.31 14.69 -18.72
C ALA A 47 9.26 13.75 -19.92
N MET A 48 10.41 13.28 -20.39
CA MET A 48 10.47 12.33 -21.51
C MET A 48 9.83 10.99 -21.16
N VAL A 49 10.10 10.48 -19.96
CA VAL A 49 9.50 9.23 -19.47
C VAL A 49 8.00 9.42 -19.25
N ALA A 50 7.62 10.44 -18.49
CA ALA A 50 6.21 10.66 -18.14
C ALA A 50 5.35 10.98 -19.37
N SER A 51 5.83 11.78 -20.32
CA SER A 51 5.09 12.06 -21.55
C SER A 51 4.79 10.81 -22.37
N LYS A 52 5.77 9.89 -22.47
CA LYS A 52 5.61 8.63 -23.16
C LYS A 52 4.66 7.68 -22.43
N GLU A 53 4.87 7.49 -21.13
CA GLU A 53 4.14 6.49 -20.34
C GLU A 53 2.71 6.91 -20.01
N LEU A 54 2.45 8.22 -19.95
CA LEU A 54 1.13 8.81 -19.63
C LEU A 54 0.42 9.38 -20.87
N GLU A 55 1.06 9.30 -22.06
CA GLU A 55 0.53 9.87 -23.33
C GLU A 55 0.28 11.39 -23.22
N LEU A 56 1.21 12.11 -22.55
CA LEU A 56 1.13 13.56 -22.39
C LEU A 56 1.92 14.26 -23.50
N THR A 57 1.46 15.45 -23.85
CA THR A 57 2.19 16.32 -24.77
C THR A 57 3.52 16.76 -24.15
N LEU A 58 4.64 16.39 -24.79
CA LEU A 58 5.95 16.91 -24.43
C LEU A 58 6.11 18.31 -25.02
N THR A 59 6.36 19.28 -24.14
CA THR A 59 6.59 20.68 -24.49
C THR A 59 8.01 21.10 -24.05
N SER A 60 8.33 22.37 -24.13
CA SER A 60 9.57 22.90 -23.58
C SER A 60 9.35 24.22 -22.84
N ARG A 61 10.09 24.42 -21.75
CA ARG A 61 10.14 25.67 -21.00
C ARG A 61 11.58 26.17 -20.97
N ALA A 62 11.83 27.33 -21.58
CA ALA A 62 13.18 27.87 -21.73
C ALA A 62 14.18 26.84 -22.26
N GLY A 63 13.81 26.10 -23.32
CA GLY A 63 14.65 25.08 -23.92
C GLY A 63 14.75 23.74 -23.18
N THR A 64 14.16 23.61 -22.00
CA THR A 64 14.14 22.37 -21.20
C THR A 64 12.90 21.55 -21.52
N PRO A 65 13.00 20.25 -21.88
CA PRO A 65 11.84 19.38 -22.07
C PRO A 65 10.96 19.38 -20.83
N MET A 66 9.63 19.47 -21.02
CA MET A 66 8.66 19.57 -19.96
C MET A 66 7.34 18.89 -20.36
N CYS A 67 6.69 18.25 -19.42
CA CYS A 67 5.27 17.91 -19.48
C CYS A 67 4.63 18.15 -18.10
N GLY A 68 3.31 18.18 -18.03
CA GLY A 68 2.62 18.45 -16.77
C GLY A 68 1.22 17.89 -16.72
N VAL A 69 0.72 17.69 -15.52
CA VAL A 69 -0.64 17.23 -15.22
C VAL A 69 -1.31 18.16 -14.21
N PRO A 70 -2.64 18.38 -14.29
CA PRO A 70 -3.33 19.16 -13.27
C PRO A 70 -3.24 18.46 -11.90
N HIS A 71 -2.93 19.22 -10.84
CA HIS A 71 -2.71 18.64 -9.52
C HIS A 71 -3.94 17.89 -8.97
N HIS A 72 -5.13 18.42 -9.24
CA HIS A 72 -6.38 17.83 -8.76
C HIS A 72 -6.72 16.48 -9.42
N SER A 73 -6.11 16.14 -10.54
CA SER A 73 -6.27 14.86 -11.26
C SER A 73 -5.01 13.98 -11.23
N ALA A 74 -3.99 14.36 -10.47
CA ALA A 74 -2.69 13.69 -10.45
C ALA A 74 -2.76 12.22 -10.03
N GLU A 75 -3.69 11.84 -9.16
CA GLU A 75 -3.84 10.46 -8.66
C GLU A 75 -3.94 9.43 -9.80
N GLY A 76 -4.76 9.71 -10.83
CA GLY A 76 -4.92 8.80 -11.97
C GLY A 76 -3.64 8.63 -12.80
N TYR A 77 -2.84 9.69 -12.92
CA TYR A 77 -1.55 9.64 -13.61
C TYR A 77 -0.49 8.94 -12.78
N ILE A 78 -0.45 9.20 -11.47
CA ILE A 78 0.44 8.50 -10.53
C ILE A 78 0.16 7.00 -10.56
N LYS A 79 -1.11 6.59 -10.49
CA LYS A 79 -1.51 5.18 -10.60
C LYS A 79 -0.92 4.52 -11.83
N LYS A 80 -1.09 5.12 -13.01
CA LYS A 80 -0.55 4.58 -14.27
C LYS A 80 0.96 4.39 -14.24
N LEU A 81 1.70 5.29 -13.58
CA LEU A 81 3.15 5.15 -13.43
C LEU A 81 3.51 4.03 -12.46
N ILE A 82 2.82 3.96 -11.32
CA ILE A 82 3.04 2.90 -10.32
C ILE A 82 2.74 1.51 -10.91
N ASP A 83 1.62 1.37 -11.65
CA ASP A 83 1.24 0.12 -12.31
C ASP A 83 2.29 -0.34 -13.35
N LYS A 84 3.08 0.60 -13.89
CA LYS A 84 4.21 0.34 -14.80
C LYS A 84 5.57 0.19 -14.07
N GLY A 85 5.57 0.17 -12.74
CA GLY A 85 6.76 -0.04 -11.91
C GLY A 85 7.61 1.20 -11.63
N PHE A 86 7.15 2.40 -12.01
CA PHE A 86 7.84 3.64 -11.68
C PHE A 86 7.53 4.05 -10.22
N LYS A 87 8.43 4.86 -9.67
CA LYS A 87 8.27 5.53 -8.37
C LYS A 87 8.07 7.02 -8.59
N VAL A 88 7.23 7.66 -7.78
CA VAL A 88 6.89 9.07 -7.90
C VAL A 88 7.25 9.82 -6.62
N ALA A 89 7.92 10.96 -6.77
CA ALA A 89 8.18 11.89 -5.67
C ALA A 89 7.28 13.12 -5.83
N ILE A 90 6.42 13.38 -4.85
CA ILE A 90 5.49 14.51 -4.86
C ILE A 90 6.14 15.67 -4.13
N CYS A 91 6.38 16.76 -4.86
CA CYS A 91 7.00 17.98 -4.39
C CYS A 91 5.95 19.09 -4.33
N GLU A 92 5.66 19.57 -3.14
CA GLU A 92 4.67 20.64 -2.88
C GLU A 92 5.32 21.96 -2.50
N GLN A 93 4.57 23.03 -2.70
CA GLN A 93 4.92 24.36 -2.19
C GLN A 93 4.73 24.37 -0.67
N THR A 94 5.78 24.71 0.06
CA THR A 94 5.76 24.75 1.53
C THR A 94 5.49 26.16 2.07
N THR A 95 5.66 27.17 1.23
CA THR A 95 5.33 28.57 1.53
C THR A 95 4.16 29.05 0.66
N ASP A 96 3.31 29.92 1.22
CA ASP A 96 2.20 30.50 0.47
C ASP A 96 2.75 31.42 -0.64
N PRO A 97 2.44 31.17 -1.92
CA PRO A 97 2.89 32.01 -3.03
C PRO A 97 2.48 33.48 -2.90
N ALA A 98 1.34 33.76 -2.26
CA ALA A 98 0.84 35.12 -2.06
C ALA A 98 1.63 35.92 -1.02
N LEU A 99 2.32 35.22 -0.11
CA LEU A 99 3.10 35.82 0.98
C LEU A 99 4.62 35.85 0.69
N SER A 100 5.05 35.12 -0.34
CA SER A 100 6.48 34.96 -0.68
C SER A 100 6.99 36.14 -1.50
N LYS A 101 7.94 36.92 -0.97
CA LYS A 101 8.64 38.00 -1.71
C LYS A 101 9.79 37.48 -2.62
N GLY A 102 9.78 36.21 -3.02
CA GLY A 102 10.86 35.59 -3.79
C GLY A 102 10.48 34.22 -4.35
N LEU A 103 11.47 33.32 -4.45
CA LEU A 103 11.24 31.94 -4.87
C LEU A 103 10.40 31.21 -3.80
N VAL A 104 9.27 30.64 -4.23
CA VAL A 104 8.45 29.78 -3.39
C VAL A 104 9.25 28.53 -3.02
N GLU A 105 9.37 28.26 -1.73
CA GLU A 105 10.04 27.05 -1.24
C GLU A 105 9.20 25.82 -1.54
N ARG A 106 9.88 24.74 -1.88
CA ARG A 106 9.27 23.44 -2.18
C ARG A 106 10.05 22.34 -1.52
N ASP A 107 9.33 21.32 -1.08
CA ASP A 107 9.95 20.14 -0.51
C ASP A 107 9.15 18.88 -0.91
N ILE A 108 9.81 17.74 -0.84
CA ILE A 108 9.14 16.45 -1.05
C ILE A 108 8.24 16.18 0.16
N VAL A 109 6.96 16.11 -0.09
CA VAL A 109 5.96 15.78 0.96
C VAL A 109 5.67 14.30 1.01
N ARG A 110 5.88 13.58 -0.11
CA ARG A 110 5.57 12.17 -0.20
C ARG A 110 6.34 11.47 -1.31
N LEU A 111 6.72 10.21 -1.03
CA LEU A 111 7.23 9.25 -2.02
C LEU A 111 6.18 8.16 -2.22
N VAL A 112 5.82 7.89 -3.48
CA VAL A 112 4.82 6.90 -3.85
C VAL A 112 5.50 5.78 -4.64
N SER A 113 5.29 4.55 -4.19
CA SER A 113 5.73 3.32 -4.85
C SER A 113 4.61 2.27 -4.72
N ALA A 114 4.73 1.13 -5.37
CA ALA A 114 3.72 0.08 -5.32
C ALA A 114 3.30 -0.31 -3.89
N GLY A 115 4.26 -0.41 -2.97
CA GLY A 115 4.02 -0.79 -1.57
C GLY A 115 3.63 0.38 -0.64
N THR A 116 3.70 1.65 -1.12
CA THR A 116 3.43 2.82 -0.27
C THR A 116 2.15 3.57 -0.66
N VAL A 117 1.34 3.01 -1.54
CA VAL A 117 0.03 3.53 -1.95
C VAL A 117 -0.98 3.45 -0.80
N ILE A 118 -1.75 4.53 -0.59
CA ILE A 118 -2.83 4.61 0.42
C ILE A 118 -4.17 5.07 -0.17
N GLU A 119 -4.18 5.54 -1.41
CA GLU A 119 -5.38 5.98 -2.12
C GLU A 119 -6.27 4.78 -2.48
N ALA A 120 -7.56 4.86 -2.14
CA ALA A 120 -8.51 3.80 -2.43
C ALA A 120 -8.64 3.52 -3.94
N SER A 121 -8.51 4.56 -4.78
CA SER A 121 -8.56 4.45 -6.23
C SER A 121 -7.40 3.63 -6.85
N MET A 122 -6.31 3.45 -6.09
CA MET A 122 -5.12 2.72 -6.53
C MET A 122 -5.03 1.32 -5.91
N LEU A 123 -5.88 0.99 -4.93
CA LEU A 123 -5.85 -0.25 -4.18
C LEU A 123 -7.00 -1.18 -4.59
N GLU A 124 -6.75 -2.47 -4.53
CA GLU A 124 -7.79 -3.49 -4.65
C GLU A 124 -8.52 -3.67 -3.32
N ASP A 125 -9.86 -3.62 -3.33
CA ASP A 125 -10.67 -3.65 -2.09
C ASP A 125 -10.53 -4.94 -1.29
N GLY A 126 -10.38 -6.05 -1.96
CA GLY A 126 -10.40 -7.39 -1.35
C GLY A 126 -9.02 -7.96 -1.04
N SER A 127 -7.95 -7.18 -1.20
CA SER A 127 -6.58 -7.64 -0.94
C SER A 127 -5.77 -6.62 -0.15
N ASN A 128 -4.78 -7.12 0.59
CA ASN A 128 -3.78 -6.30 1.25
C ASN A 128 -2.71 -5.87 0.23
N ASN A 129 -2.09 -4.72 0.51
CA ASN A 129 -1.02 -4.16 -0.31
C ASN A 129 0.30 -4.19 0.46
N TYR A 130 0.89 -5.38 0.57
CA TYR A 130 2.09 -5.56 1.40
C TYR A 130 3.36 -5.02 0.74
N ILE A 131 4.11 -4.23 1.49
CA ILE A 131 5.54 -4.01 1.31
C ILE A 131 6.28 -4.93 2.26
N SER A 132 7.37 -5.52 1.81
CA SER A 132 8.16 -6.43 2.64
C SER A 132 9.61 -5.99 2.77
N CYS A 133 10.22 -6.41 3.86
CA CYS A 133 11.66 -6.32 4.07
C CYS A 133 12.18 -7.65 4.60
N ILE A 134 13.31 -8.10 4.05
CA ILE A 134 14.00 -9.30 4.50
C ILE A 134 15.39 -8.94 5.03
N TYR A 135 15.76 -9.58 6.13
CA TYR A 135 17.10 -9.58 6.69
C TYR A 135 17.58 -11.02 6.86
N VAL A 136 18.72 -11.34 6.28
CA VAL A 136 19.37 -12.64 6.43
C VAL A 136 20.64 -12.43 7.26
N GLY A 137 20.63 -12.95 8.48
CA GLY A 137 21.75 -12.90 9.41
C GLY A 137 22.39 -14.27 9.60
N GLU A 138 23.49 -14.33 10.37
CA GLU A 138 24.20 -15.58 10.64
C GLU A 138 23.35 -16.59 11.42
N ASN A 139 22.54 -16.13 12.38
CA ASN A 139 21.78 -16.96 13.30
C ASN A 139 20.32 -17.14 12.92
N GLY A 140 19.79 -16.32 12.00
CA GLY A 140 18.40 -16.37 11.63
C GLY A 140 18.03 -15.40 10.52
N THR A 141 16.86 -15.62 9.96
CA THR A 141 16.25 -14.76 8.93
C THR A 141 15.02 -14.10 9.49
N GLY A 142 14.96 -12.77 9.40
CA GLY A 142 13.81 -11.95 9.76
C GLY A 142 13.10 -11.44 8.51
N MET A 143 11.78 -11.56 8.48
CA MET A 143 10.93 -11.02 7.41
C MET A 143 9.85 -10.16 8.02
N VAL A 144 9.56 -9.04 7.38
CA VAL A 144 8.46 -8.15 7.78
C VAL A 144 7.62 -7.83 6.57
N PHE A 145 6.32 -7.91 6.74
CA PHE A 145 5.31 -7.58 5.75
C PHE A 145 4.40 -6.52 6.35
N ALA A 146 4.28 -5.37 5.70
CA ALA A 146 3.45 -4.26 6.18
C ALA A 146 2.50 -3.78 5.09
N ASP A 147 1.24 -3.62 5.44
CA ASP A 147 0.27 -2.92 4.61
C ASP A 147 0.05 -1.51 5.18
N ILE A 148 0.58 -0.52 4.49
CA ILE A 148 0.50 0.88 4.92
C ILE A 148 -0.94 1.39 4.85
N SER A 149 -1.74 0.85 3.94
CA SER A 149 -3.12 1.29 3.73
C SER A 149 -4.06 0.88 4.86
N THR A 150 -3.74 -0.22 5.56
CA THR A 150 -4.51 -0.75 6.70
C THR A 150 -3.80 -0.52 8.03
N GLY A 151 -2.48 -0.23 8.00
CA GLY A 151 -1.63 -0.10 9.19
C GLY A 151 -1.27 -1.44 9.83
N GLU A 152 -1.45 -2.56 9.12
CA GLU A 152 -1.12 -3.90 9.59
C GLU A 152 0.35 -4.25 9.34
N VAL A 153 0.99 -4.88 10.31
CA VAL A 153 2.38 -5.35 10.21
C VAL A 153 2.48 -6.79 10.72
N HIS A 154 3.15 -7.62 9.93
CA HIS A 154 3.47 -8.99 10.30
C HIS A 154 4.98 -9.15 10.35
N ALA A 155 5.50 -9.67 11.45
CA ALA A 155 6.91 -10.02 11.60
C ALA A 155 7.05 -11.53 11.78
N VAL A 156 7.99 -12.12 11.05
CA VAL A 156 8.31 -13.54 11.08
C VAL A 156 9.80 -13.66 11.29
N GLU A 157 10.20 -14.47 12.28
CA GLU A 157 11.59 -14.83 12.53
C GLU A 157 11.75 -16.34 12.42
N LYS A 158 12.82 -16.76 11.75
CA LYS A 158 13.19 -18.16 11.59
C LYS A 158 14.67 -18.36 11.83
N ALA A 159 15.04 -19.39 12.62
CA ALA A 159 16.42 -19.84 12.71
C ALA A 159 16.89 -20.38 11.36
N ASN A 160 18.13 -20.12 11.00
CA ASN A 160 18.70 -20.62 9.74
C ASN A 160 18.78 -22.17 9.77
N SER A 161 18.34 -22.78 8.70
CA SER A 161 18.33 -24.22 8.49
C SER A 161 18.62 -24.54 7.02
N LYS A 162 18.75 -25.83 6.69
CA LYS A 162 18.86 -26.27 5.29
C LYS A 162 17.62 -25.93 4.42
N LYS A 163 16.50 -25.55 5.06
CA LYS A 163 15.24 -25.19 4.42
C LYS A 163 14.94 -23.69 4.48
N THR A 164 15.92 -22.85 4.83
CA THR A 164 15.71 -21.39 4.97
C THR A 164 15.16 -20.79 3.69
N ASP A 165 15.64 -21.19 2.52
CA ASP A 165 15.14 -20.66 1.24
C ASP A 165 13.69 -21.10 0.98
N GLU A 166 13.33 -22.35 1.29
CA GLU A 166 11.94 -22.83 1.17
C GLU A 166 11.00 -22.07 2.11
N ASP A 167 11.45 -21.80 3.33
CA ASP A 167 10.69 -21.02 4.33
C ASP A 167 10.49 -19.58 3.88
N ILE A 168 11.53 -18.94 3.32
CA ILE A 168 11.44 -17.59 2.75
C ILE A 168 10.42 -17.57 1.61
N ILE A 169 10.55 -18.49 0.65
CA ILE A 169 9.63 -18.60 -0.50
C ILE A 169 8.19 -18.81 -0.02
N ALA A 170 7.98 -19.65 1.01
CA ALA A 170 6.66 -19.90 1.56
C ALA A 170 6.03 -18.63 2.17
N GLN A 171 6.81 -17.83 2.91
CA GLN A 171 6.32 -16.57 3.49
C GLN A 171 6.01 -15.54 2.40
N PHE A 172 6.89 -15.38 1.40
CA PHE A 172 6.63 -14.49 0.27
C PHE A 172 5.40 -14.92 -0.53
N SER A 173 5.19 -16.21 -0.70
CA SER A 173 4.00 -16.75 -1.35
C SER A 173 2.72 -16.54 -0.53
N GLN A 174 2.84 -16.47 0.79
CA GLN A 174 1.74 -16.26 1.72
C GLN A 174 1.26 -14.81 1.71
N TYR A 175 2.18 -13.85 1.77
CA TYR A 175 1.85 -12.42 1.83
C TYR A 175 1.81 -11.74 0.45
N THR A 176 2.39 -12.36 -0.59
CA THR A 176 2.45 -11.82 -1.96
C THR A 176 2.76 -10.32 -2.02
N PRO A 177 3.89 -9.87 -1.45
CA PRO A 177 4.19 -8.45 -1.38
C PRO A 177 4.40 -7.85 -2.77
N VAL A 178 3.92 -6.62 -2.96
CA VAL A 178 4.06 -5.86 -4.20
C VAL A 178 5.40 -5.12 -4.29
N GLU A 179 6.08 -4.95 -3.15
CA GLU A 179 7.40 -4.32 -3.08
C GLU A 179 8.27 -5.03 -2.05
N LEU A 180 9.54 -5.26 -2.41
CA LEU A 180 10.54 -5.87 -1.54
C LEU A 180 11.69 -4.88 -1.28
N LEU A 181 11.98 -4.67 -0.01
CA LEU A 181 13.16 -3.97 0.45
C LEU A 181 14.21 -4.98 0.92
N PHE A 182 15.41 -4.84 0.44
CA PHE A 182 16.56 -5.63 0.86
C PHE A 182 17.62 -4.71 1.44
N ASN A 183 18.05 -4.99 2.69
CA ASN A 183 19.15 -4.27 3.31
C ASN A 183 19.97 -5.22 4.17
N ALA A 184 21.24 -5.38 3.83
CA ALA A 184 22.18 -6.25 4.55
C ALA A 184 22.61 -5.70 5.93
N GLU A 185 22.39 -4.41 6.20
CA GLU A 185 22.95 -3.74 7.40
C GLU A 185 21.97 -3.57 8.56
N PHE A 186 20.66 -3.80 8.35
CA PHE A 186 19.64 -3.54 9.38
C PHE A 186 18.70 -4.73 9.56
N LEU A 187 18.24 -4.95 10.80
CA LEU A 187 17.11 -5.84 11.08
C LEU A 187 15.91 -5.45 10.22
N ALA A 188 15.21 -6.42 9.65
CA ALA A 188 14.15 -6.21 8.65
C ALA A 188 13.11 -5.15 9.08
N LEU A 189 12.64 -5.21 10.31
CA LEU A 189 11.68 -4.23 10.84
C LEU A 189 12.26 -2.81 10.88
N CYS A 190 13.50 -2.66 11.33
CA CYS A 190 14.16 -1.34 11.39
C CYS A 190 14.38 -0.75 9.99
N ALA A 191 14.79 -1.58 9.03
CA ALA A 191 14.96 -1.17 7.63
C ALA A 191 13.63 -0.71 7.01
N LEU A 192 12.57 -1.48 7.21
CA LEU A 192 11.23 -1.13 6.74
C LEU A 192 10.73 0.17 7.39
N LEU A 193 10.80 0.29 8.71
CA LEU A 193 10.37 1.50 9.42
C LEU A 193 11.14 2.74 8.97
N ARG A 194 12.45 2.62 8.76
CA ARG A 194 13.27 3.73 8.25
C ARG A 194 12.88 4.13 6.83
N TYR A 195 12.63 3.15 5.96
CA TYR A 195 12.14 3.42 4.61
C TYR A 195 10.80 4.14 4.64
N LEU A 196 9.84 3.65 5.43
CA LEU A 196 8.51 4.24 5.55
C LEU A 196 8.54 5.63 6.18
N TYR A 197 9.42 5.87 7.15
CA TYR A 197 9.64 7.20 7.70
C TYR A 197 10.12 8.18 6.61
N LYS A 198 11.07 7.75 5.77
CA LYS A 198 11.58 8.55 4.65
C LYS A 198 10.51 8.78 3.58
N ALA A 199 9.74 7.75 3.25
CA ALA A 199 8.72 7.79 2.20
C ALA A 199 7.51 8.65 2.57
N GLN A 200 7.04 8.55 3.82
CA GLN A 200 5.82 9.23 4.28
C GLN A 200 6.08 10.42 5.21
N ARG A 201 7.35 10.71 5.53
CA ARG A 201 7.78 11.72 6.52
C ARG A 201 7.06 11.64 7.87
N SER A 202 6.54 10.46 8.19
CA SER A 202 5.80 10.18 9.41
C SER A 202 6.29 8.86 9.99
N GLY A 203 6.63 8.88 11.26
CA GLY A 203 7.26 7.76 11.94
C GLY A 203 6.34 6.55 12.17
N ALA A 204 6.90 5.52 12.79
CA ALA A 204 6.26 4.26 13.19
C ALA A 204 4.98 4.40 14.06
N LYS A 205 4.69 5.60 14.56
CA LYS A 205 3.47 5.90 15.35
C LYS A 205 2.14 5.61 14.63
N ARG A 206 2.19 5.21 13.35
CA ARG A 206 1.03 5.01 12.48
C ARG A 206 0.68 3.55 12.23
N PHE A 207 1.52 2.61 12.66
CA PHE A 207 1.14 1.21 12.65
C PHE A 207 0.25 0.92 13.86
N VAL A 208 -0.94 0.42 13.58
CA VAL A 208 -1.96 0.17 14.59
C VAL A 208 -1.76 -1.20 15.23
N LYS A 209 -1.21 -2.17 14.47
CA LYS A 209 -1.10 -3.56 14.89
C LYS A 209 0.18 -4.20 14.39
N LEU A 210 0.97 -4.73 15.31
CA LEU A 210 2.11 -5.60 15.02
C LEU A 210 1.72 -7.04 15.37
N ASN A 211 1.65 -7.90 14.38
CA ASN A 211 1.45 -9.33 14.57
C ASN A 211 2.81 -10.03 14.46
N VAL A 212 3.27 -10.61 15.55
CA VAL A 212 4.47 -11.45 15.56
C VAL A 212 4.00 -12.89 15.49
N HIS A 213 4.37 -13.58 14.41
CA HIS A 213 3.99 -14.97 14.19
C HIS A 213 5.12 -15.92 14.57
N SER A 214 4.77 -16.90 15.41
CA SER A 214 5.66 -18.02 15.71
C SER A 214 5.53 -19.13 14.66
N SER A 215 6.58 -19.90 14.48
CA SER A 215 6.55 -21.11 13.64
C SER A 215 5.46 -22.08 14.11
N GLY A 216 4.50 -22.42 13.23
CA GLY A 216 3.48 -23.44 13.51
C GLY A 216 2.08 -22.90 13.83
N GLU A 217 1.87 -21.60 13.96
CA GLU A 217 0.55 -21.00 14.18
C GLU A 217 -0.41 -21.24 13.00
N PHE A 218 0.14 -21.23 11.78
CA PHE A 218 -0.61 -21.49 10.55
C PHE A 218 -0.03 -22.66 9.78
N MET A 219 -0.91 -23.37 9.06
CA MET A 219 -0.52 -24.40 8.11
C MET A 219 0.32 -23.77 6.99
N GLN A 220 1.53 -24.28 6.78
CA GLN A 220 2.39 -23.81 5.70
C GLN A 220 1.92 -24.38 4.36
N LEU A 221 1.42 -23.51 3.50
CA LEU A 221 1.02 -23.85 2.14
C LEU A 221 2.07 -23.31 1.16
N GLY A 222 2.85 -24.19 0.55
CA GLY A 222 3.82 -23.83 -0.48
C GLY A 222 3.14 -23.22 -1.72
N LEU A 223 3.92 -22.51 -2.52
CA LEU A 223 3.44 -21.85 -3.75
C LEU A 223 2.72 -22.80 -4.70
N ALA A 224 3.30 -24.00 -4.93
CA ALA A 224 2.70 -25.03 -5.78
C ALA A 224 1.34 -25.49 -5.24
N THR A 225 1.23 -25.71 -3.91
CA THR A 225 -0.02 -26.13 -3.26
C THR A 225 -1.10 -25.06 -3.42
N ARG A 226 -0.78 -23.77 -3.16
CA ARG A 226 -1.72 -22.64 -3.31
C ARG A 226 -2.24 -22.53 -4.73
N ARG A 227 -1.33 -22.65 -5.70
CA ARG A 227 -1.63 -22.58 -7.13
C ARG A 227 -2.47 -23.77 -7.59
N ASN A 228 -2.09 -24.99 -7.22
CA ASN A 228 -2.77 -26.21 -7.64
C ASN A 228 -4.17 -26.36 -7.02
N LEU A 229 -4.36 -25.85 -5.80
CA LEU A 229 -5.68 -25.78 -5.15
C LEU A 229 -6.51 -24.58 -5.59
N GLU A 230 -5.98 -23.70 -6.43
CA GLU A 230 -6.65 -22.48 -6.92
C GLU A 230 -7.32 -21.69 -5.78
N LEU A 231 -6.58 -21.47 -4.68
CA LEU A 231 -7.16 -20.90 -3.46
C LEU A 231 -7.69 -19.48 -3.67
N THR A 232 -6.95 -18.62 -4.35
CA THR A 232 -7.29 -17.20 -4.52
C THR A 232 -7.38 -16.76 -5.97
N SER A 233 -6.80 -17.54 -6.88
CA SER A 233 -6.82 -17.29 -8.33
C SER A 233 -6.75 -18.62 -9.10
N THR A 234 -7.31 -18.64 -10.31
CA THR A 234 -7.28 -19.81 -11.19
C THR A 234 -5.90 -20.02 -11.78
N MET A 235 -5.50 -21.27 -11.97
CA MET A 235 -4.20 -21.64 -12.51
C MET A 235 -4.03 -21.22 -13.99
N ARG A 236 -5.11 -21.23 -14.76
CA ARG A 236 -5.07 -20.96 -16.21
C ARG A 236 -5.08 -19.48 -16.55
N SER A 237 -5.94 -18.68 -15.92
CA SER A 237 -6.12 -17.24 -16.25
C SER A 237 -5.56 -16.30 -15.20
N GLY A 238 -5.23 -16.79 -13.98
CA GLY A 238 -4.83 -15.94 -12.86
C GLY A 238 -5.97 -15.11 -12.28
N GLU A 239 -7.21 -15.32 -12.72
CA GLU A 239 -8.37 -14.55 -12.27
C GLU A 239 -8.94 -15.09 -10.95
N LYS A 240 -9.57 -14.20 -10.17
CA LYS A 240 -10.29 -14.59 -8.96
C LYS A 240 -11.48 -15.49 -9.27
N LYS A 241 -12.23 -15.21 -10.35
CA LYS A 241 -13.40 -15.97 -10.76
C LYS A 241 -13.05 -17.43 -11.07
N GLY A 242 -13.68 -18.35 -10.37
CA GLY A 242 -13.42 -19.79 -10.47
C GLY A 242 -12.52 -20.33 -9.35
N SER A 243 -11.88 -19.48 -8.54
CA SER A 243 -11.08 -19.91 -7.38
C SER A 243 -11.94 -20.26 -6.17
N LEU A 244 -11.32 -20.93 -5.17
CA LEU A 244 -11.98 -21.22 -3.89
C LEU A 244 -12.48 -19.95 -3.21
N LEU A 245 -11.65 -18.89 -3.18
CA LEU A 245 -12.02 -17.60 -2.64
C LEU A 245 -13.25 -17.01 -3.33
N TRP A 246 -13.36 -17.14 -4.64
CA TRP A 246 -14.52 -16.63 -5.38
C TRP A 246 -15.83 -17.33 -4.97
N VAL A 247 -15.79 -18.64 -4.73
CA VAL A 247 -16.97 -19.42 -4.30
C VAL A 247 -17.39 -19.02 -2.88
N LEU A 248 -16.42 -18.86 -1.97
CA LEU A 248 -16.67 -18.60 -0.55
C LEU A 248 -16.95 -17.14 -0.24
N ASP A 249 -16.52 -16.19 -1.10
CA ASP A 249 -16.64 -14.77 -0.83
C ASP A 249 -18.09 -14.28 -0.97
N LYS A 250 -18.77 -14.27 0.17
CA LYS A 250 -20.12 -13.70 0.38
C LYS A 250 -20.06 -12.54 1.37
N THR A 251 -18.90 -11.91 1.51
CA THR A 251 -18.67 -10.82 2.46
C THR A 251 -19.26 -9.52 1.95
N ASP A 252 -19.84 -8.73 2.88
CA ASP A 252 -20.46 -7.44 2.57
C ASP A 252 -19.50 -6.25 2.74
N THR A 253 -18.32 -6.46 3.37
CA THR A 253 -17.32 -5.40 3.61
C THR A 253 -15.96 -5.73 3.01
N SER A 254 -15.18 -4.70 2.62
CA SER A 254 -13.80 -4.88 2.14
C SER A 254 -12.89 -5.49 3.22
N MET A 255 -13.06 -5.09 4.48
CA MET A 255 -12.35 -5.67 5.63
C MET A 255 -12.66 -7.15 5.80
N GLY A 256 -13.94 -7.54 5.72
CA GLY A 256 -14.38 -8.95 5.75
C GLY A 256 -13.78 -9.76 4.61
N ARG A 257 -13.71 -9.19 3.41
CA ARG A 257 -13.10 -9.81 2.22
C ARG A 257 -11.61 -10.08 2.41
N ARG A 258 -10.86 -9.10 2.92
CA ARG A 258 -9.45 -9.28 3.28
C ARG A 258 -9.29 -10.35 4.35
N LYS A 259 -10.14 -10.34 5.38
CA LYS A 259 -10.09 -11.36 6.45
C LYS A 259 -10.40 -12.76 5.95
N LEU A 260 -11.40 -12.94 5.08
CA LEU A 260 -11.72 -14.23 4.47
C LEU A 260 -10.54 -14.73 3.63
N ARG A 261 -9.96 -13.87 2.80
CA ARG A 261 -8.77 -14.21 2.02
C ARG A 261 -7.62 -14.66 2.92
N GLN A 262 -7.33 -13.90 3.98
CA GLN A 262 -6.32 -14.27 4.96
C GLN A 262 -6.59 -15.65 5.59
N CYS A 263 -7.84 -15.95 5.95
CA CYS A 263 -8.21 -17.25 6.52
C CYS A 263 -7.97 -18.43 5.55
N ILE A 264 -8.16 -18.21 4.24
CA ILE A 264 -7.91 -19.22 3.21
C ILE A 264 -6.41 -19.39 2.97
N GLU A 265 -5.66 -18.31 2.94
CA GLU A 265 -4.21 -18.33 2.70
C GLU A 265 -3.40 -18.77 3.92
N GLN A 266 -3.97 -18.62 5.13
CA GLN A 266 -3.36 -18.92 6.43
C GLN A 266 -4.29 -19.78 7.27
N PRO A 267 -4.50 -21.07 6.92
CA PRO A 267 -5.32 -21.97 7.71
C PRO A 267 -4.70 -22.18 9.10
N LEU A 268 -5.54 -22.16 10.13
CA LEU A 268 -5.12 -22.42 11.50
C LEU A 268 -4.70 -23.87 11.68
N THR A 269 -3.73 -24.13 12.57
CA THR A 269 -3.32 -25.47 12.99
C THR A 269 -3.85 -25.81 14.37
N ASP A 270 -4.16 -24.80 15.22
CA ASP A 270 -4.70 -25.01 16.55
C ASP A 270 -6.19 -25.41 16.50
N THR A 271 -6.48 -26.65 16.95
CA THR A 271 -7.83 -27.22 16.97
C THR A 271 -8.80 -26.40 17.81
N ALA A 272 -8.36 -25.85 18.96
CA ALA A 272 -9.21 -25.04 19.82
C ALA A 272 -9.63 -23.73 19.14
N ALA A 273 -8.72 -23.11 18.38
CA ALA A 273 -9.03 -21.90 17.61
C ALA A 273 -9.97 -22.20 16.42
N ILE A 274 -9.85 -23.38 15.81
CA ILE A 274 -10.74 -23.85 14.75
C ILE A 274 -12.16 -24.07 15.30
N ILE A 275 -12.27 -24.78 16.41
CA ILE A 275 -13.57 -25.05 17.07
C ILE A 275 -14.26 -23.73 17.42
N ARG A 276 -13.57 -22.78 18.05
CA ARG A 276 -14.18 -21.47 18.37
C ARG A 276 -14.73 -20.74 17.15
N ARG A 277 -14.12 -20.91 15.96
CA ARG A 277 -14.68 -20.33 14.72
C ARG A 277 -15.93 -21.07 14.27
N HIS A 278 -15.96 -22.42 14.41
CA HIS A 278 -17.13 -23.20 14.07
C HIS A 278 -18.30 -22.88 15.00
N ASP A 279 -18.06 -22.77 16.31
CA ASP A 279 -19.08 -22.41 17.31
C ASP A 279 -19.69 -21.02 17.00
N ALA A 280 -18.85 -20.05 16.62
CA ALA A 280 -19.33 -18.73 16.23
C ALA A 280 -20.20 -18.76 14.96
N VAL A 281 -19.84 -19.58 13.97
CA VAL A 281 -20.65 -19.77 12.74
C VAL A 281 -21.96 -20.47 13.07
N GLU A 282 -21.94 -21.50 13.91
CA GLU A 282 -23.14 -22.22 14.34
C GLU A 282 -24.10 -21.32 15.10
N ALA A 283 -23.60 -20.50 16.04
CA ALA A 283 -24.40 -19.52 16.77
C ALA A 283 -25.10 -18.52 15.82
N LEU A 284 -24.39 -18.02 14.82
CA LEU A 284 -24.96 -17.13 13.80
C LEU A 284 -26.03 -17.80 12.93
N ILE A 285 -25.83 -19.07 12.55
CA ILE A 285 -26.80 -19.83 11.75
C ILE A 285 -28.08 -20.06 12.56
N ASN A 286 -27.94 -20.42 13.84
CA ASN A 286 -29.07 -20.66 14.74
C ASN A 286 -29.86 -19.38 15.07
N THR A 287 -29.28 -18.19 14.85
CA THR A 287 -29.90 -16.87 15.11
C THR A 287 -30.15 -16.13 13.81
N SER A 288 -30.92 -16.71 12.90
CA SER A 288 -31.09 -16.23 11.51
C SER A 288 -31.65 -14.81 11.41
N ALA A 289 -32.47 -14.34 12.33
CA ALA A 289 -32.97 -12.96 12.36
C ALA A 289 -31.83 -11.97 12.62
N ALA A 290 -31.03 -12.21 13.68
CA ALA A 290 -29.86 -11.38 14.00
C ALA A 290 -28.80 -11.42 12.85
N LEU A 291 -28.60 -12.56 12.21
CA LEU A 291 -27.73 -12.69 11.05
C LEU A 291 -28.18 -11.79 9.89
N TYR A 292 -29.48 -11.72 9.61
CA TYR A 292 -30.05 -10.85 8.58
C TYR A 292 -29.80 -9.37 8.88
N ASP A 293 -30.07 -8.95 10.13
CA ASP A 293 -29.90 -7.57 10.56
C ASP A 293 -28.42 -7.16 10.52
N ILE A 294 -27.52 -8.02 11.04
CA ILE A 294 -26.07 -7.82 10.99
C ILE A 294 -25.58 -7.68 9.52
N LYS A 295 -26.03 -8.53 8.61
CA LYS A 295 -25.66 -8.41 7.18
C LYS A 295 -26.14 -7.11 6.56
N THR A 296 -27.37 -6.70 6.88
CA THR A 296 -27.97 -5.46 6.39
C THR A 296 -27.17 -4.24 6.86
N ASP A 297 -26.69 -4.27 8.09
CA ASP A 297 -25.90 -3.19 8.65
C ASP A 297 -24.44 -3.21 8.17
N LEU A 298 -23.83 -4.40 8.04
CA LEU A 298 -22.49 -4.55 7.46
C LEU A 298 -22.41 -4.00 6.03
N ALA A 299 -23.45 -4.16 5.23
CA ALA A 299 -23.49 -3.63 3.86
C ALA A 299 -23.39 -2.10 3.79
N LYS A 300 -23.64 -1.40 4.91
CA LYS A 300 -23.53 0.08 5.02
C LYS A 300 -22.19 0.53 5.61
N VAL A 301 -21.33 -0.41 6.05
CA VAL A 301 -20.05 -0.14 6.70
C VAL A 301 -18.97 0.08 5.64
N TYR A 302 -18.34 1.24 5.68
CA TYR A 302 -17.17 1.55 4.85
C TYR A 302 -15.89 0.94 5.41
N ASP A 303 -14.85 0.93 4.60
CA ASP A 303 -13.53 0.39 4.97
C ASP A 303 -12.85 1.27 6.04
N LEU A 304 -13.09 0.95 7.31
CA LEU A 304 -12.57 1.71 8.44
C LEU A 304 -11.05 1.71 8.50
N GLU A 305 -10.39 0.61 8.19
CA GLU A 305 -8.93 0.50 8.23
C GLU A 305 -8.30 1.53 7.28
N ARG A 306 -8.74 1.53 6.04
CA ARG A 306 -8.24 2.46 5.00
C ARG A 306 -8.68 3.90 5.24
N LEU A 307 -9.91 4.13 5.75
CA LEU A 307 -10.38 5.46 6.12
C LEU A 307 -9.52 6.06 7.24
N MET A 308 -9.29 5.31 8.31
CA MET A 308 -8.47 5.77 9.44
C MET A 308 -7.04 6.06 8.99
N THR A 309 -6.46 5.21 8.15
CA THR A 309 -5.13 5.43 7.60
C THR A 309 -5.06 6.73 6.82
N ARG A 310 -5.99 6.99 5.88
CA ARG A 310 -6.00 8.27 5.14
C ARG A 310 -6.15 9.49 6.04
N ILE A 311 -6.95 9.42 7.11
CA ILE A 311 -7.08 10.51 8.09
C ILE A 311 -5.75 10.76 8.80
N ILE A 312 -5.10 9.70 9.27
CA ILE A 312 -3.81 9.78 9.96
C ILE A 312 -2.73 10.38 9.04
N TYR A 313 -2.72 9.99 7.77
CA TYR A 313 -1.79 10.53 6.76
C TYR A 313 -2.18 11.92 6.23
N LYS A 314 -3.26 12.52 6.73
CA LYS A 314 -3.80 13.81 6.26
C LYS A 314 -4.13 13.83 4.75
N ALA A 315 -4.41 12.66 4.19
CA ALA A 315 -4.82 12.45 2.79
C ALA A 315 -6.35 12.30 2.66
N ALA A 316 -7.09 12.39 3.76
CA ALA A 316 -8.54 12.26 3.77
C ALA A 316 -9.21 13.53 3.22
N ASN A 317 -10.27 13.32 2.45
CA ASN A 317 -11.16 14.37 1.96
C ASN A 317 -12.49 14.41 2.75
N ALA A 318 -13.35 15.38 2.44
CA ALA A 318 -14.64 15.53 3.13
C ALA A 318 -15.56 14.30 2.98
N LYS A 319 -15.47 13.56 1.87
CA LYS A 319 -16.25 12.33 1.65
C LYS A 319 -15.77 11.22 2.58
N ASP A 320 -14.46 11.11 2.81
CA ASP A 320 -13.87 10.14 3.73
C ASP A 320 -14.35 10.38 5.17
N VAL A 321 -14.35 11.62 5.62
CA VAL A 321 -14.84 11.99 6.96
C VAL A 321 -16.35 11.69 7.10
N LYS A 322 -17.13 11.98 6.05
CA LYS A 322 -18.56 11.65 6.01
C LYS A 322 -18.79 10.14 6.08
N ALA A 323 -18.01 9.34 5.35
CA ALA A 323 -18.08 7.89 5.35
C ALA A 323 -17.72 7.30 6.72
N LEU A 324 -16.69 7.83 7.38
CA LEU A 324 -16.33 7.45 8.75
C LEU A 324 -17.50 7.74 9.73
N GLY A 325 -18.06 8.96 9.68
CA GLY A 325 -19.20 9.33 10.53
C GLY A 325 -20.44 8.46 10.28
N ALA A 326 -20.71 8.07 9.03
CA ALA A 326 -21.79 7.14 8.70
C ALA A 326 -21.55 5.76 9.31
N THR A 327 -20.34 5.22 9.18
CA THR A 327 -19.96 3.92 9.76
C THR A 327 -20.05 3.93 11.27
N CYS A 328 -19.52 4.98 11.95
CA CYS A 328 -19.56 5.08 13.41
C CYS A 328 -20.99 5.07 13.98
N ARG A 329 -21.99 5.56 13.24
CA ARG A 329 -23.39 5.52 13.68
C ARG A 329 -23.99 4.11 13.66
N ILE A 330 -23.47 3.21 12.85
CA ILE A 330 -23.95 1.83 12.69
C ILE A 330 -23.35 0.92 13.79
N LEU A 331 -22.13 1.21 14.25
CA LEU A 331 -21.40 0.34 15.18
C LEU A 331 -22.15 0.02 16.48
N PRO A 332 -22.89 0.97 17.13
CA PRO A 332 -23.66 0.65 18.34
C PRO A 332 -24.75 -0.40 18.08
N GLN A 333 -25.45 -0.31 16.93
CA GLN A 333 -26.48 -1.27 16.54
C GLN A 333 -25.85 -2.64 16.27
N LEU A 334 -24.81 -2.72 15.46
CA LEU A 334 -24.08 -3.96 15.23
C LEU A 334 -23.60 -4.62 16.52
N LYS A 335 -23.11 -3.82 17.48
CA LYS A 335 -22.71 -4.33 18.79
C LYS A 335 -23.90 -4.90 19.58
N SER A 336 -25.05 -4.23 19.54
CA SER A 336 -26.29 -4.71 20.16
C SER A 336 -26.74 -6.03 19.57
N ASP A 337 -26.77 -6.15 18.24
CA ASP A 337 -27.22 -7.33 17.54
C ASP A 337 -26.27 -8.53 17.79
N LEU A 338 -24.95 -8.29 17.79
CA LEU A 338 -23.96 -9.30 18.15
C LEU A 338 -24.08 -9.78 19.59
N SER A 339 -24.50 -8.92 20.52
CA SER A 339 -24.69 -9.30 21.93
C SER A 339 -25.90 -10.20 22.18
N GLN A 340 -26.80 -10.35 21.21
CA GLN A 340 -27.94 -11.23 21.25
C GLN A 340 -27.61 -12.66 20.80
N ILE A 341 -26.40 -12.85 20.26
CA ILE A 341 -25.90 -14.16 19.78
C ILE A 341 -25.10 -14.78 20.92
N SER A 342 -25.62 -15.82 21.52
CA SER A 342 -25.00 -16.55 22.64
C SER A 342 -24.38 -17.86 22.21
#